data_1540dae86896bba8d7a642e2fb9dba75
#
_entry.id   1540dae86896bba8d7a642e2fb9dba75
#
_cell.length_a   1.000
_cell.length_b   1.000
_cell.length_c   1.000
_cell.angle_alpha   90.00
_cell.angle_beta   90.00
_cell.angle_gamma   90.00
#
_symmetry.space_group_name_H-M   'P 1'
#
loop_
_entity.id
_entity.type
_entity.pdbx_description
1 polymer ?
#
loop_
_entity_poly.entity_id
_entity_poly.type
_entity_poly.pdbx_seq_one_letter_code
_entity_poly.pdbx_strand_id
1 'polypeptide(L)'
;MCLFLQGCTDTKTKQEVIEQQPTESKIDYFDQTGRSDQFMGGIKMIPITTPKGEFKVWTKRIGNNPKMKVLLLHGGPGMTHEIYECFDGYFPQEGIEYYYYDQLGSYYSDQPKDKSLWDLPRFVEEVEQVRIALGLNKDNFYLYGQSWGGILAMEYALKYQQNLKGLVISNMVASVPEYQKYSDEVLAPKLDPEVLKEIMTYEEKEDYANERYLDLIVQHYYTKHVIRMPVDQWPEPINRAFKHLNPDVYVTMQGPSEFGIKGDATLKNWDVKDQLSTITVPTLSIGATHDTMDPKEMEWIANEVQNGRYLHCPNGSHLSQFDDQKVFFEGLITFIKDVNNNTFNTK
;
A
#
# COMPACT_ATOMS: atom_id res chain seq x y z
N MET A 1 -63.39 52.89 51.20
CA MET A 1 -62.48 53.66 50.28
C MET A 1 -61.18 52.94 50.32
N CYS A 2 -61.02 51.93 49.49
CA CYS A 2 -59.81 51.13 49.42
C CYS A 2 -59.19 51.36 48.05
N LEU A 3 -57.97 51.91 48.03
CA LEU A 3 -57.13 52.01 46.84
C LEU A 3 -56.39 50.71 46.65
N PHE A 4 -56.49 50.09 45.42
CA PHE A 4 -55.67 49.02 44.97
C PHE A 4 -54.56 49.61 44.11
N LEU A 5 -53.28 49.36 44.50
CA LEU A 5 -52.08 49.60 43.70
C LEU A 5 -51.81 48.33 42.95
N GLN A 6 -51.83 48.39 41.62
CA GLN A 6 -51.34 47.36 40.73
C GLN A 6 -49.83 47.57 40.46
N GLY A 7 -49.03 46.58 40.85
CA GLY A 7 -47.65 46.51 40.52
C GLY A 7 -47.47 45.81 39.18
N CYS A 8 -46.83 46.52 38.23
CA CYS A 8 -46.33 45.91 36.98
C CYS A 8 -45.01 45.12 37.23
N THR A 9 -45.06 43.84 36.96
CA THR A 9 -43.84 43.01 36.91
C THR A 9 -43.36 42.93 35.47
N ASP A 10 -42.20 43.55 35.17
CA ASP A 10 -41.49 43.42 33.93
C ASP A 10 -40.86 42.05 33.82
N THR A 11 -41.38 41.21 32.96
CA THR A 11 -40.80 39.92 32.60
C THR A 11 -39.81 40.14 31.43
N LYS A 12 -38.53 40.29 31.72
CA LYS A 12 -37.45 40.24 30.70
C LYS A 12 -37.32 38.81 30.17
N THR A 13 -37.84 38.58 28.98
CA THR A 13 -37.60 37.36 28.20
C THR A 13 -36.13 37.34 27.78
N LYS A 14 -35.32 36.43 28.36
CA LYS A 14 -34.00 36.11 27.84
C LYS A 14 -34.19 35.41 26.50
N GLN A 15 -33.81 36.03 25.40
CA GLN A 15 -33.57 35.35 24.14
C GLN A 15 -32.32 34.50 24.31
N GLU A 16 -32.50 33.19 24.34
CA GLU A 16 -31.39 32.23 24.12
C GLU A 16 -30.90 32.39 22.68
N VAL A 17 -29.70 32.90 22.54
CA VAL A 17 -28.96 32.84 21.28
C VAL A 17 -28.55 31.38 21.09
N ILE A 18 -29.29 30.66 20.26
CA ILE A 18 -28.88 29.35 19.77
C ILE A 18 -27.68 29.60 18.85
N GLU A 19 -26.45 29.42 19.36
CA GLU A 19 -25.27 29.26 18.52
C GLU A 19 -25.49 28.08 17.59
N GLN A 20 -25.81 28.34 16.34
CA GLN A 20 -25.77 27.33 15.31
C GLN A 20 -24.33 26.88 15.18
N GLN A 21 -24.01 25.67 15.67
CA GLN A 21 -22.77 25.02 15.32
C GLN A 21 -22.68 24.96 13.80
N PRO A 22 -21.51 25.29 13.20
CA PRO A 22 -21.34 25.17 11.77
C PRO A 22 -21.62 23.72 11.37
N THR A 23 -22.68 23.52 10.60
CA THR A 23 -22.96 22.24 9.96
C THR A 23 -21.76 21.95 9.05
N GLU A 24 -20.94 20.97 9.42
CA GLU A 24 -19.92 20.44 8.49
C GLU A 24 -20.67 20.11 7.20
N SER A 25 -20.30 20.78 6.11
CA SER A 25 -20.89 20.50 4.81
C SER A 25 -20.62 19.03 4.49
N LYS A 26 -21.70 18.25 4.34
CA LYS A 26 -21.60 16.83 4.02
C LYS A 26 -20.79 16.70 2.72
N ILE A 27 -19.62 16.10 2.81
CA ILE A 27 -18.76 15.89 1.64
C ILE A 27 -19.51 14.97 0.67
N ASP A 28 -19.76 15.43 -0.55
CA ASP A 28 -20.25 14.58 -1.61
C ASP A 28 -19.06 13.81 -2.21
N TYR A 29 -18.98 12.53 -1.85
CA TYR A 29 -17.88 11.64 -2.26
C TYR A 29 -17.73 11.54 -3.78
N PHE A 30 -18.79 11.68 -4.53
CA PHE A 30 -18.79 11.56 -5.99
C PHE A 30 -18.74 12.93 -6.70
N ASP A 31 -18.68 14.03 -5.97
CA ASP A 31 -18.56 15.35 -6.57
C ASP A 31 -17.19 15.53 -7.23
N GLN A 32 -17.19 15.71 -8.54
CA GLN A 32 -16.01 15.92 -9.36
C GLN A 32 -15.84 17.40 -9.77
N THR A 33 -16.74 18.29 -9.35
CA THR A 33 -16.76 19.70 -9.74
C THR A 33 -15.44 20.40 -9.44
N GLY A 34 -14.86 21.06 -10.44
CA GLY A 34 -13.59 21.79 -10.33
C GLY A 34 -12.33 20.93 -10.28
N ARG A 35 -12.46 19.60 -10.38
CA ARG A 35 -11.30 18.72 -10.46
C ARG A 35 -10.72 18.71 -11.87
N SER A 36 -9.40 18.83 -12.01
CA SER A 36 -8.72 18.88 -13.32
C SER A 36 -8.83 17.56 -14.11
N ASP A 37 -9.13 16.45 -13.43
CA ASP A 37 -9.31 15.11 -13.99
C ASP A 37 -10.78 14.71 -14.21
N GLN A 38 -11.73 15.63 -14.01
CA GLN A 38 -13.16 15.39 -14.08
C GLN A 38 -13.60 14.70 -15.39
N PHE A 39 -13.16 15.23 -16.54
CA PHE A 39 -13.53 14.69 -17.84
C PHE A 39 -12.77 13.43 -18.25
N MET A 40 -11.75 13.06 -17.48
CA MET A 40 -10.93 11.87 -17.69
C MET A 40 -11.28 10.73 -16.70
N GLY A 41 -12.40 10.85 -15.98
CA GLY A 41 -12.82 9.84 -15.01
C GLY A 41 -11.82 9.64 -13.86
N GLY A 42 -11.12 10.71 -13.45
CA GLY A 42 -10.10 10.68 -12.40
C GLY A 42 -8.69 10.32 -12.88
N ILE A 43 -8.52 9.99 -14.18
CA ILE A 43 -7.21 9.63 -14.74
C ILE A 43 -6.36 10.88 -14.95
N LYS A 44 -5.07 10.77 -14.57
CA LYS A 44 -4.07 11.79 -14.80
C LYS A 44 -2.74 11.15 -15.19
N MET A 45 -2.17 11.60 -16.32
CA MET A 45 -0.80 11.29 -16.70
C MET A 45 0.11 12.37 -16.07
N ILE A 46 0.92 11.96 -15.12
CA ILE A 46 1.79 12.87 -14.35
C ILE A 46 3.18 12.85 -14.99
N PRO A 47 3.68 13.99 -15.47
CA PRO A 47 5.07 14.07 -15.91
C PRO A 47 6.01 13.98 -14.69
N ILE A 48 7.04 13.16 -14.83
CA ILE A 48 8.12 13.00 -13.88
C ILE A 48 9.46 13.24 -14.54
N THR A 49 10.39 13.84 -13.80
CA THR A 49 11.77 14.03 -14.23
C THR A 49 12.66 12.97 -13.63
N THR A 50 13.48 12.35 -14.45
CA THR A 50 14.46 11.34 -14.06
C THR A 50 15.85 11.72 -14.55
N PRO A 51 16.95 11.07 -14.09
CA PRO A 51 18.29 11.29 -14.64
C PRO A 51 18.42 10.98 -16.14
N LYS A 52 17.42 10.31 -16.73
CA LYS A 52 17.39 9.90 -18.15
C LYS A 52 16.38 10.67 -19.00
N GLY A 53 15.78 11.73 -18.43
CA GLY A 53 14.79 12.57 -19.10
C GLY A 53 13.41 12.52 -18.44
N GLU A 54 12.43 13.07 -19.15
CA GLU A 54 11.06 13.15 -18.70
C GLU A 54 10.25 11.92 -19.18
N PHE A 55 9.43 11.41 -18.28
CA PHE A 55 8.48 10.33 -18.55
C PHE A 55 7.12 10.68 -17.94
N LYS A 56 6.10 9.87 -18.25
CA LYS A 56 4.76 10.04 -17.68
C LYS A 56 4.37 8.78 -16.93
N VAL A 57 3.83 8.98 -15.73
CA VAL A 57 3.23 7.90 -14.94
C VAL A 57 1.73 8.10 -14.83
N TRP A 58 1.00 6.98 -14.85
CA TRP A 58 -0.44 6.94 -14.83
C TRP A 58 -0.96 6.87 -13.39
N THR A 59 -1.99 7.69 -13.11
CA THR A 59 -2.76 7.61 -11.87
C THR A 59 -4.25 7.68 -12.16
N LYS A 60 -5.07 7.09 -11.28
CA LYS A 60 -6.53 7.23 -11.32
C LYS A 60 -7.04 7.48 -9.91
N ARG A 61 -7.70 8.61 -9.73
CA ARG A 61 -8.36 8.99 -8.49
C ARG A 61 -9.78 8.43 -8.41
N ILE A 62 -10.14 7.87 -7.26
CA ILE A 62 -11.49 7.46 -6.91
C ILE A 62 -11.95 8.25 -5.70
N GLY A 63 -13.11 8.88 -5.80
CA GLY A 63 -13.73 9.61 -4.69
C GLY A 63 -13.29 11.08 -4.56
N ASN A 64 -13.80 11.71 -3.50
CA ASN A 64 -13.53 13.08 -3.12
C ASN A 64 -13.53 13.20 -1.59
N ASN A 65 -12.36 13.30 -0.97
CA ASN A 65 -12.23 13.51 0.47
C ASN A 65 -11.03 14.45 0.74
N PRO A 66 -11.24 15.57 1.48
CA PRO A 66 -10.16 16.52 1.76
C PRO A 66 -9.14 16.01 2.80
N LYS A 67 -9.49 15.01 3.64
CA LYS A 67 -8.71 14.60 4.82
C LYS A 67 -8.17 13.17 4.76
N MET A 68 -8.78 12.29 3.97
CA MET A 68 -8.40 10.87 3.87
C MET A 68 -8.13 10.52 2.41
N LYS A 69 -6.87 10.60 1.99
CA LYS A 69 -6.39 10.34 0.62
C LYS A 69 -5.27 9.32 0.66
N VAL A 70 -5.50 8.18 0.05
CA VAL A 70 -4.56 7.06 0.04
C VAL A 70 -3.91 6.92 -1.34
N LEU A 71 -2.58 6.98 -1.42
CA LEU A 71 -1.84 6.60 -2.62
C LEU A 71 -1.40 5.13 -2.47
N LEU A 72 -1.75 4.31 -3.45
CA LEU A 72 -1.50 2.87 -3.45
C LEU A 72 -0.25 2.54 -4.27
N LEU A 73 0.83 2.13 -3.59
CA LEU A 73 2.08 1.68 -4.22
C LEU A 73 2.02 0.16 -4.42
N HIS A 74 1.88 -0.27 -5.68
CA HIS A 74 1.85 -1.69 -6.03
C HIS A 74 3.18 -2.40 -5.76
N GLY A 75 3.08 -3.72 -5.60
CA GLY A 75 4.21 -4.63 -5.45
C GLY A 75 4.95 -4.94 -6.76
N GLY A 76 5.59 -6.07 -6.81
CA GLY A 76 6.46 -6.54 -7.84
C GLY A 76 7.94 -6.44 -7.42
N PRO A 77 8.73 -5.49 -7.92
CA PRO A 77 8.45 -4.29 -8.74
C PRO A 77 7.90 -4.59 -10.15
N GLY A 78 7.36 -3.56 -10.81
CA GLY A 78 6.84 -3.72 -12.19
C GLY A 78 5.46 -4.39 -12.29
N MET A 79 4.76 -4.64 -11.15
CA MET A 79 3.36 -5.04 -11.12
C MET A 79 2.46 -3.90 -11.59
N THR A 80 1.15 -3.97 -11.39
CA THR A 80 0.19 -2.97 -11.81
C THR A 80 -0.80 -2.65 -10.70
N HIS A 81 -1.53 -1.53 -10.83
CA HIS A 81 -2.61 -1.14 -9.91
C HIS A 81 -3.73 -2.19 -9.81
N GLU A 82 -3.86 -3.09 -10.78
CA GLU A 82 -4.95 -4.07 -10.86
C GLU A 82 -5.05 -4.97 -9.61
N ILE A 83 -3.92 -5.21 -8.91
CA ILE A 83 -3.91 -5.96 -7.65
C ILE A 83 -4.68 -5.24 -6.51
N TYR A 84 -5.10 -4.00 -6.72
CA TYR A 84 -5.84 -3.20 -5.74
C TYR A 84 -7.29 -2.94 -6.13
N GLU A 85 -7.80 -3.51 -7.22
CA GLU A 85 -9.20 -3.29 -7.62
C GLU A 85 -10.20 -3.80 -6.56
N CYS A 86 -9.80 -4.71 -5.68
CA CYS A 86 -10.62 -5.10 -4.53
C CYS A 86 -10.90 -3.95 -3.53
N PHE A 87 -10.12 -2.88 -3.53
CA PHE A 87 -10.33 -1.68 -2.72
C PHE A 87 -11.62 -0.94 -3.10
N ASP A 88 -12.08 -1.06 -4.34
CA ASP A 88 -13.34 -0.48 -4.84
C ASP A 88 -14.57 -0.99 -4.08
N GLY A 89 -14.49 -2.18 -3.50
CA GLY A 89 -15.54 -2.77 -2.68
C GLY A 89 -15.64 -2.21 -1.26
N TYR A 90 -14.63 -1.46 -0.78
CA TYR A 90 -14.51 -1.06 0.63
C TYR A 90 -14.35 0.44 0.82
N PHE A 91 -13.38 1.08 0.18
CA PHE A 91 -13.03 2.48 0.43
C PHE A 91 -14.14 3.49 0.12
N PRO A 92 -14.91 3.35 -0.99
CA PRO A 92 -16.01 4.26 -1.28
C PRO A 92 -17.09 4.31 -0.20
N GLN A 93 -17.42 3.16 0.41
CA GLN A 93 -18.44 3.06 1.47
C GLN A 93 -18.01 3.81 2.75
N GLU A 94 -16.70 3.98 2.94
CA GLU A 94 -16.10 4.65 4.08
C GLU A 94 -15.68 6.10 3.78
N GLY A 95 -15.97 6.58 2.55
CA GLY A 95 -15.66 7.93 2.10
C GLY A 95 -14.16 8.19 1.96
N ILE A 96 -13.33 7.17 1.76
CA ILE A 96 -11.89 7.30 1.60
C ILE A 96 -11.57 7.56 0.12
N GLU A 97 -10.94 8.71 -0.19
CA GLU A 97 -10.40 9.00 -1.52
C GLU A 97 -9.10 8.22 -1.71
N TYR A 98 -8.91 7.58 -2.85
CA TYR A 98 -7.68 6.85 -3.11
C TYR A 98 -7.24 6.97 -4.57
N TYR A 99 -5.95 6.65 -4.78
CA TYR A 99 -5.29 6.78 -6.06
C TYR A 99 -4.65 5.45 -6.43
N TYR A 100 -5.11 4.88 -7.52
CA TYR A 100 -4.34 3.90 -8.26
C TYR A 100 -3.16 4.58 -8.93
N TYR A 101 -2.04 3.89 -9.00
CA TYR A 101 -0.82 4.41 -9.55
C TYR A 101 0.00 3.28 -10.16
N ASP A 102 0.30 3.36 -11.44
CA ASP A 102 1.28 2.53 -12.11
C ASP A 102 2.63 3.26 -12.11
N GLN A 103 3.62 2.69 -11.43
CA GLN A 103 4.97 3.24 -11.35
C GLN A 103 5.64 3.22 -12.73
N LEU A 104 6.70 4.01 -12.94
CA LEU A 104 7.44 4.00 -14.20
C LEU A 104 7.90 2.57 -14.55
N GLY A 105 7.63 2.15 -15.78
CA GLY A 105 7.85 0.79 -16.23
C GLY A 105 6.65 -0.14 -16.06
N SER A 106 5.57 0.30 -15.41
CA SER A 106 4.36 -0.50 -15.19
C SER A 106 3.24 -0.08 -16.14
N TYR A 107 2.57 -1.03 -16.69
CA TYR A 107 1.36 -1.08 -17.52
C TYR A 107 0.98 0.21 -18.27
N TYR A 108 0.21 1.13 -17.66
CA TYR A 108 -0.25 2.37 -18.31
C TYR A 108 0.74 3.53 -18.24
N SER A 109 1.81 3.37 -17.48
CA SER A 109 2.91 4.34 -17.43
C SER A 109 3.88 4.14 -18.57
N ASP A 110 4.74 5.13 -18.84
CA ASP A 110 5.82 4.98 -19.82
C ASP A 110 6.72 3.80 -19.43
N GLN A 111 7.18 3.06 -20.44
CA GLN A 111 7.98 1.84 -20.26
C GLN A 111 9.35 1.97 -20.94
N PRO A 112 10.27 2.79 -20.37
CA PRO A 112 11.63 2.89 -20.89
C PRO A 112 12.38 1.56 -20.81
N LYS A 113 13.41 1.41 -21.64
CA LYS A 113 14.22 0.18 -21.68
C LYS A 113 15.58 0.31 -20.96
N ASP A 114 15.88 1.50 -20.43
CA ASP A 114 17.13 1.75 -19.72
C ASP A 114 17.03 1.19 -18.28
N LYS A 115 17.70 0.07 -18.04
CA LYS A 115 17.69 -0.62 -16.74
C LYS A 115 18.26 0.22 -15.59
N SER A 116 19.06 1.27 -15.88
CA SER A 116 19.56 2.17 -14.85
C SER A 116 18.46 3.04 -14.19
N LEU A 117 17.24 2.99 -14.74
CA LEU A 117 16.05 3.60 -14.14
C LEU A 117 15.41 2.71 -13.05
N TRP A 118 15.79 1.42 -12.99
CA TRP A 118 15.27 0.49 -11.99
C TRP A 118 16.09 0.58 -10.70
N ASP A 119 16.01 1.74 -10.06
CA ASP A 119 16.80 2.15 -8.90
C ASP A 119 15.88 2.68 -7.79
N LEU A 120 16.02 2.14 -6.58
CA LEU A 120 15.13 2.45 -5.46
C LEU A 120 15.10 3.95 -5.10
N PRO A 121 16.24 4.66 -4.97
CA PRO A 121 16.23 6.11 -4.77
C PRO A 121 15.46 6.87 -5.84
N ARG A 122 15.56 6.47 -7.10
CA ARG A 122 14.81 7.11 -8.20
C ARG A 122 13.28 6.91 -8.03
N PHE A 123 12.83 5.72 -7.61
CA PHE A 123 11.42 5.47 -7.35
C PHE A 123 10.91 6.29 -6.16
N VAL A 124 11.72 6.52 -5.13
CA VAL A 124 11.37 7.42 -4.02
C VAL A 124 11.11 8.85 -4.52
N GLU A 125 11.99 9.38 -5.40
CA GLU A 125 11.78 10.70 -6.02
C GLU A 125 10.55 10.74 -6.93
N GLU A 126 10.24 9.66 -7.61
CA GLU A 126 9.03 9.54 -8.41
C GLU A 126 7.78 9.66 -7.55
N VAL A 127 7.70 8.96 -6.40
CA VAL A 127 6.59 9.07 -5.45
C VAL A 127 6.43 10.51 -4.96
N GLU A 128 7.52 11.22 -4.67
CA GLU A 128 7.46 12.63 -4.24
C GLU A 128 6.89 13.53 -5.35
N GLN A 129 7.31 13.35 -6.60
CA GLN A 129 6.77 14.10 -7.73
C GLN A 129 5.28 13.82 -7.95
N VAL A 130 4.85 12.56 -7.83
CA VAL A 130 3.45 12.14 -7.90
C VAL A 130 2.64 12.78 -6.76
N ARG A 131 3.14 12.73 -5.52
CA ARG A 131 2.51 13.38 -4.37
C ARG A 131 2.24 14.86 -4.62
N ILE A 132 3.26 15.59 -5.09
CA ILE A 132 3.16 17.02 -5.40
C ILE A 132 2.09 17.27 -6.47
N ALA A 133 2.12 16.50 -7.56
CA ALA A 133 1.20 16.65 -8.69
C ALA A 133 -0.27 16.34 -8.32
N LEU A 134 -0.49 15.49 -7.30
CA LEU A 134 -1.80 15.15 -6.76
C LEU A 134 -2.24 16.07 -5.61
N GLY A 135 -1.39 16.98 -5.14
CA GLY A 135 -1.71 17.91 -4.04
C GLY A 135 -1.89 17.21 -2.69
N LEU A 136 -1.17 16.09 -2.50
CA LEU A 136 -1.17 15.35 -1.24
C LEU A 136 -0.21 15.99 -0.23
N ASN A 137 -0.58 16.02 1.04
CA ASN A 137 0.21 16.65 2.10
C ASN A 137 -0.07 16.05 3.48
N LYS A 138 0.66 16.47 4.50
CA LYS A 138 0.57 15.97 5.88
C LYS A 138 -0.83 16.00 6.51
N ASP A 139 -1.77 16.76 5.98
CA ASP A 139 -3.11 16.88 6.55
C ASP A 139 -4.10 15.85 5.92
N ASN A 140 -3.70 15.20 4.82
CA ASN A 140 -4.57 14.29 4.08
C ASN A 140 -3.92 13.04 3.51
N PHE A 141 -2.59 12.93 3.50
CA PHE A 141 -1.86 11.93 2.73
C PHE A 141 -1.54 10.67 3.54
N TYR A 142 -2.16 9.57 3.16
CA TYR A 142 -1.80 8.22 3.60
C TYR A 142 -1.06 7.51 2.47
N LEU A 143 0.13 6.98 2.77
CA LEU A 143 0.90 6.18 1.82
C LEU A 143 0.72 4.71 2.18
N TYR A 144 0.18 3.93 1.25
CA TYR A 144 0.04 2.49 1.37
C TYR A 144 1.01 1.81 0.41
N GLY A 145 1.81 0.88 0.91
CA GLY A 145 2.70 0.06 0.10
C GLY A 145 2.65 -1.41 0.48
N GLN A 146 2.51 -2.28 -0.52
CA GLN A 146 2.49 -3.73 -0.34
C GLN A 146 3.68 -4.36 -1.05
N SER A 147 4.35 -5.34 -0.42
CA SER A 147 5.50 -6.02 -1.00
C SER A 147 6.60 -5.01 -1.40
N TRP A 148 7.10 -5.00 -2.62
CA TRP A 148 7.99 -3.95 -3.13
C TRP A 148 7.46 -2.53 -2.83
N GLY A 149 6.14 -2.30 -2.96
CA GLY A 149 5.53 -1.04 -2.54
C GLY A 149 5.76 -0.72 -1.07
N GLY A 150 5.90 -1.74 -0.21
CA GLY A 150 6.26 -1.60 1.21
C GLY A 150 7.72 -1.14 1.41
N ILE A 151 8.67 -1.69 0.64
CA ILE A 151 10.07 -1.18 0.59
C ILE A 151 10.05 0.31 0.21
N LEU A 152 9.36 0.63 -0.88
CA LEU A 152 9.27 2.00 -1.39
C LEU A 152 8.60 2.95 -0.39
N ALA A 153 7.58 2.48 0.33
CA ALA A 153 6.90 3.26 1.36
C ALA A 153 7.79 3.53 2.59
N MET A 154 8.58 2.54 3.03
CA MET A 154 9.56 2.71 4.11
C MET A 154 10.64 3.72 3.72
N GLU A 155 11.26 3.59 2.56
CA GLU A 155 12.28 4.51 2.05
C GLU A 155 11.71 5.94 1.85
N TYR A 156 10.48 6.04 1.33
CA TYR A 156 9.80 7.33 1.25
C TYR A 156 9.60 7.95 2.65
N ALA A 157 9.16 7.18 3.62
CA ALA A 157 8.96 7.67 4.97
C ALA A 157 10.29 8.10 5.62
N LEU A 158 11.36 7.32 5.48
CA LEU A 158 12.69 7.68 6.00
C LEU A 158 13.17 9.04 5.45
N LYS A 159 12.79 9.40 4.23
CA LYS A 159 13.20 10.65 3.60
C LYS A 159 12.17 11.79 3.73
N TYR A 160 10.87 11.48 3.64
CA TYR A 160 9.80 12.46 3.42
C TYR A 160 8.62 12.33 4.38
N GLN A 161 8.76 11.67 5.54
CA GLN A 161 7.67 11.44 6.49
C GLN A 161 6.92 12.69 6.95
N GLN A 162 7.56 13.88 6.88
CA GLN A 162 6.93 15.15 7.21
C GLN A 162 5.75 15.52 6.28
N ASN A 163 5.62 14.84 5.14
CA ASN A 163 4.53 15.01 4.18
C ASN A 163 3.38 14.02 4.42
N LEU A 164 3.59 13.01 5.27
CA LEU A 164 2.63 11.94 5.53
C LEU A 164 1.71 12.28 6.70
N LYS A 165 0.45 11.89 6.58
CA LYS A 165 -0.51 11.79 7.68
C LYS A 165 -0.52 10.41 8.31
N GLY A 166 -0.31 9.37 7.51
CA GLY A 166 -0.18 7.99 7.95
C GLY A 166 0.59 7.15 6.93
N LEU A 167 1.22 6.09 7.42
CA LEU A 167 1.98 5.12 6.64
C LEU A 167 1.39 3.72 6.83
N VAL A 168 1.28 2.96 5.74
CA VAL A 168 0.88 1.55 5.78
C VAL A 168 1.92 0.71 5.06
N ILE A 169 2.52 -0.23 5.78
CA ILE A 169 3.46 -1.23 5.26
C ILE A 169 2.73 -2.56 5.29
N SER A 170 2.40 -3.09 4.13
CA SER A 170 1.59 -4.30 4.00
C SER A 170 2.43 -5.44 3.42
N ASN A 171 2.48 -6.57 4.14
CA ASN A 171 3.10 -7.80 3.67
C ASN A 171 4.53 -7.55 3.15
N MET A 172 5.35 -6.87 3.97
CA MET A 172 6.76 -6.61 3.68
C MET A 172 7.56 -6.49 4.98
N VAL A 173 8.75 -7.07 4.97
CA VAL A 173 9.76 -6.97 6.03
C VAL A 173 10.71 -5.79 5.77
N ALA A 174 11.54 -5.45 6.75
CA ALA A 174 12.48 -4.33 6.67
C ALA A 174 13.89 -4.72 6.18
N SER A 175 14.08 -5.99 5.81
CA SER A 175 15.37 -6.54 5.37
C SER A 175 15.16 -7.65 4.34
N VAL A 176 15.74 -7.50 3.16
CA VAL A 176 15.74 -8.53 2.12
C VAL A 176 16.59 -9.75 2.53
N PRO A 177 17.76 -9.60 3.19
CA PRO A 177 18.47 -10.75 3.75
C PRO A 177 17.62 -11.59 4.72
N GLU A 178 16.80 -10.96 5.57
CA GLU A 178 15.86 -11.69 6.47
C GLU A 178 14.74 -12.38 5.69
N TYR A 179 14.20 -11.73 4.65
CA TYR A 179 13.24 -12.36 3.75
C TYR A 179 13.82 -13.62 3.10
N GLN A 180 15.03 -13.53 2.53
CA GLN A 180 15.70 -14.67 1.92
C GLN A 180 15.90 -15.81 2.92
N LYS A 181 16.39 -15.48 4.13
CA LYS A 181 16.60 -16.46 5.20
C LYS A 181 15.30 -17.17 5.59
N TYR A 182 14.19 -16.43 5.73
CA TYR A 182 12.88 -17.02 6.04
C TYR A 182 12.40 -17.96 4.93
N SER A 183 12.57 -17.56 3.67
CA SER A 183 12.27 -18.41 2.52
C SER A 183 13.06 -19.74 2.56
N ASP A 184 14.38 -19.65 2.76
CA ASP A 184 15.27 -20.83 2.70
C ASP A 184 15.14 -21.75 3.93
N GLU A 185 15.04 -21.18 5.13
CA GLU A 185 15.08 -21.96 6.38
C GLU A 185 13.70 -22.38 6.88
N VAL A 186 12.63 -21.65 6.53
CA VAL A 186 11.30 -21.88 7.07
C VAL A 186 10.29 -22.35 6.03
N LEU A 187 10.27 -21.76 4.83
CA LEU A 187 9.25 -22.06 3.83
C LEU A 187 9.69 -23.16 2.87
N ALA A 188 10.89 -23.14 2.35
CA ALA A 188 11.40 -24.15 1.45
C ALA A 188 11.32 -25.59 2.05
N PRO A 189 11.68 -25.82 3.32
CA PRO A 189 11.56 -27.14 3.94
C PRO A 189 10.12 -27.67 4.09
N LYS A 190 9.11 -26.80 3.90
CA LYS A 190 7.68 -27.20 3.94
C LYS A 190 7.15 -27.68 2.59
N LEU A 191 7.91 -27.50 1.52
CA LEU A 191 7.57 -28.06 0.23
C LEU A 191 7.72 -29.57 0.22
N ASP A 192 7.04 -30.23 -0.72
CA ASP A 192 7.30 -31.63 -1.00
C ASP A 192 8.78 -31.81 -1.34
N PRO A 193 9.51 -32.77 -0.75
CA PRO A 193 10.95 -32.94 -0.96
C PRO A 193 11.36 -33.14 -2.42
N GLU A 194 10.55 -33.85 -3.23
CA GLU A 194 10.86 -34.06 -4.65
C GLU A 194 10.63 -32.77 -5.46
N VAL A 195 9.58 -32.00 -5.11
CA VAL A 195 9.33 -30.69 -5.72
C VAL A 195 10.48 -29.72 -5.40
N LEU A 196 10.89 -29.63 -4.13
CA LEU A 196 11.99 -28.78 -3.72
C LEU A 196 13.29 -29.14 -4.44
N LYS A 197 13.60 -30.43 -4.52
CA LYS A 197 14.77 -30.93 -5.24
C LYS A 197 14.74 -30.53 -6.72
N GLU A 198 13.59 -30.65 -7.37
CA GLU A 198 13.44 -30.24 -8.77
C GLU A 198 13.64 -28.72 -8.92
N ILE A 199 13.03 -27.90 -8.06
CA ILE A 199 13.23 -26.46 -8.02
C ILE A 199 14.73 -26.11 -7.88
N MET A 200 15.41 -26.68 -6.89
CA MET A 200 16.84 -26.43 -6.63
C MET A 200 17.73 -26.82 -7.82
N THR A 201 17.33 -27.82 -8.63
CA THR A 201 18.07 -28.20 -9.85
C THR A 201 18.07 -27.07 -10.91
N TYR A 202 16.97 -26.31 -11.00
CA TYR A 202 16.89 -25.14 -11.90
C TYR A 202 17.66 -23.96 -11.32
N GLU A 203 17.57 -23.73 -10.00
CA GLU A 203 18.26 -22.61 -9.32
C GLU A 203 19.78 -22.76 -9.37
N GLU A 204 20.32 -23.97 -9.19
CA GLU A 204 21.76 -24.27 -9.34
C GLU A 204 22.30 -23.95 -10.75
N LYS A 205 21.44 -24.00 -11.77
CA LYS A 205 21.76 -23.68 -13.15
C LYS A 205 21.41 -22.25 -13.55
N GLU A 206 20.82 -21.51 -12.64
CA GLU A 206 20.23 -20.17 -12.91
C GLU A 206 19.22 -20.20 -14.08
N ASP A 207 18.55 -21.35 -14.30
CA ASP A 207 17.57 -21.56 -15.36
C ASP A 207 16.17 -21.08 -14.92
N TYR A 208 16.10 -19.83 -14.49
CA TYR A 208 14.90 -19.20 -13.92
C TYR A 208 13.78 -18.90 -14.94
N ALA A 209 14.11 -18.84 -16.23
CA ALA A 209 13.13 -18.64 -17.30
C ALA A 209 12.46 -19.95 -17.76
N ASN A 210 12.84 -21.08 -17.19
CA ASN A 210 12.29 -22.38 -17.54
C ASN A 210 10.81 -22.48 -17.16
N GLU A 211 9.95 -22.83 -18.12
CA GLU A 211 8.51 -22.93 -17.89
C GLU A 211 8.16 -23.92 -16.76
N ARG A 212 8.92 -25.03 -16.67
CA ARG A 212 8.71 -26.02 -15.61
C ARG A 212 9.08 -25.49 -14.24
N TYR A 213 10.17 -24.71 -14.12
CA TYR A 213 10.53 -24.02 -12.89
C TYR A 213 9.42 -23.07 -12.44
N LEU A 214 8.93 -22.23 -13.35
CA LEU A 214 7.86 -21.27 -13.05
C LEU A 214 6.57 -21.99 -12.65
N ASP A 215 6.21 -23.08 -13.34
CA ASP A 215 5.05 -23.90 -12.98
C ASP A 215 5.16 -24.51 -11.57
N LEU A 216 6.33 -25.07 -11.22
CA LEU A 216 6.59 -25.60 -9.87
C LEU A 216 6.43 -24.53 -8.80
N ILE A 217 7.00 -23.34 -9.00
CA ILE A 217 6.89 -22.22 -8.07
C ILE A 217 5.42 -21.80 -7.93
N VAL A 218 4.70 -21.62 -9.03
CA VAL A 218 3.30 -21.18 -8.98
C VAL A 218 2.42 -22.24 -8.30
N GLN A 219 2.52 -23.51 -8.71
CA GLN A 219 1.64 -24.57 -8.21
C GLN A 219 1.91 -24.96 -6.76
N HIS A 220 3.16 -24.91 -6.30
CA HIS A 220 3.53 -25.45 -5.00
C HIS A 220 3.89 -24.40 -3.95
N TYR A 221 4.25 -23.17 -4.38
CA TYR A 221 4.63 -22.09 -3.49
C TYR A 221 3.61 -20.93 -3.51
N TYR A 222 3.26 -20.39 -4.70
CA TYR A 222 2.33 -19.25 -4.78
C TYR A 222 0.94 -19.58 -4.26
N THR A 223 0.42 -20.78 -4.57
CA THR A 223 -0.89 -21.25 -4.07
C THR A 223 -0.95 -21.42 -2.55
N LYS A 224 0.18 -21.32 -1.84
CA LYS A 224 0.27 -21.42 -0.39
C LYS A 224 0.65 -20.12 0.31
N HIS A 225 1.50 -19.33 -0.36
CA HIS A 225 2.18 -18.19 0.27
C HIS A 225 1.94 -16.86 -0.42
N VAL A 226 1.53 -16.83 -1.69
CA VAL A 226 1.21 -15.58 -2.42
C VAL A 226 -0.29 -15.31 -2.40
N ILE A 227 -1.10 -16.28 -2.84
CA ILE A 227 -2.55 -16.24 -2.75
C ILE A 227 -3.07 -17.67 -2.52
N ARG A 228 -3.71 -17.91 -1.38
CA ARG A 228 -4.06 -19.24 -0.88
C ARG A 228 -5.32 -19.83 -1.54
N MET A 229 -5.23 -20.01 -2.83
CA MET A 229 -6.27 -20.66 -3.63
C MET A 229 -5.67 -21.35 -4.86
N PRO A 230 -6.34 -22.37 -5.42
CA PRO A 230 -5.93 -22.98 -6.67
C PRO A 230 -5.82 -21.93 -7.80
N VAL A 231 -4.88 -22.11 -8.72
CA VAL A 231 -4.60 -21.14 -9.79
C VAL A 231 -5.83 -20.85 -10.65
N ASP A 232 -6.65 -21.84 -10.94
CA ASP A 232 -7.89 -21.72 -11.71
C ASP A 232 -9.01 -20.95 -10.98
N GLN A 233 -8.83 -20.65 -9.68
CA GLN A 233 -9.74 -19.85 -8.86
C GLN A 233 -9.19 -18.46 -8.55
N TRP A 234 -8.02 -18.12 -9.07
CA TRP A 234 -7.46 -16.80 -8.82
C TRP A 234 -8.39 -15.70 -9.36
N PRO A 235 -8.63 -14.64 -8.57
CA PRO A 235 -9.42 -13.49 -9.02
C PRO A 235 -8.92 -12.91 -10.34
N GLU A 236 -9.84 -12.48 -11.19
CA GLU A 236 -9.52 -11.94 -12.50
C GLU A 236 -8.53 -10.76 -12.44
N PRO A 237 -8.64 -9.79 -11.49
CA PRO A 237 -7.65 -8.73 -11.36
C PRO A 237 -6.22 -9.23 -11.09
N ILE A 238 -6.08 -10.31 -10.34
CA ILE A 238 -4.77 -10.95 -10.10
C ILE A 238 -4.20 -11.53 -11.39
N ASN A 239 -5.02 -12.26 -12.16
CA ASN A 239 -4.59 -12.83 -13.43
C ASN A 239 -4.16 -11.72 -14.42
N ARG A 240 -4.88 -10.59 -14.46
CA ARG A 240 -4.50 -9.44 -15.27
C ARG A 240 -3.19 -8.80 -14.79
N ALA A 241 -3.04 -8.58 -13.50
CA ALA A 241 -1.85 -7.97 -12.93
C ALA A 241 -0.61 -8.80 -13.25
N PHE A 242 -0.65 -10.12 -13.10
CA PHE A 242 0.46 -11.01 -13.49
C PHE A 242 0.74 -10.98 -15.00
N LYS A 243 -0.31 -10.89 -15.84
CA LYS A 243 -0.16 -10.77 -17.29
C LYS A 243 0.49 -9.46 -17.72
N HIS A 244 0.24 -8.37 -17.00
CA HIS A 244 0.74 -7.03 -17.31
C HIS A 244 2.02 -6.67 -16.54
N LEU A 245 2.50 -7.56 -15.65
CA LEU A 245 3.78 -7.39 -14.95
C LEU A 245 4.90 -7.17 -15.96
N ASN A 246 5.73 -6.16 -15.74
CA ASN A 246 6.92 -5.91 -16.55
C ASN A 246 8.10 -6.77 -16.06
N PRO A 247 8.48 -7.83 -16.82
CA PRO A 247 9.53 -8.73 -16.38
C PRO A 247 10.93 -8.06 -16.36
N ASP A 248 11.17 -7.03 -17.20
CA ASP A 248 12.46 -6.31 -17.20
C ASP A 248 12.69 -5.58 -15.87
N VAL A 249 11.62 -4.97 -15.30
CA VAL A 249 11.69 -4.32 -14.00
C VAL A 249 11.77 -5.36 -12.88
N TYR A 250 10.86 -6.33 -12.91
CA TYR A 250 10.75 -7.37 -11.86
C TYR A 250 12.06 -8.13 -11.69
N VAL A 251 12.58 -8.75 -12.77
CA VAL A 251 13.79 -9.58 -12.70
C VAL A 251 15.02 -8.76 -12.32
N THR A 252 15.12 -7.50 -12.80
CA THR A 252 16.26 -6.63 -12.46
C THR A 252 16.32 -6.30 -10.97
N MET A 253 15.17 -6.07 -10.32
CA MET A 253 15.12 -5.59 -8.95
C MET A 253 14.86 -6.70 -7.92
N GLN A 254 13.90 -7.59 -8.19
CA GLN A 254 13.44 -8.65 -7.29
C GLN A 254 14.14 -9.98 -7.58
N GLY A 255 14.36 -10.29 -8.85
CA GLY A 255 14.84 -11.61 -9.28
C GLY A 255 13.73 -12.46 -9.89
N PRO A 256 13.89 -13.80 -9.92
CA PRO A 256 13.05 -14.65 -10.78
C PRO A 256 11.61 -14.89 -10.24
N SER A 257 11.41 -14.83 -8.91
CA SER A 257 10.12 -15.20 -8.30
C SER A 257 10.03 -14.74 -6.85
N GLU A 258 8.86 -14.98 -6.22
CA GLU A 258 8.65 -14.76 -4.78
C GLU A 258 9.26 -15.88 -3.91
N PHE A 259 9.96 -16.84 -4.49
CA PHE A 259 10.72 -17.86 -3.76
C PHE A 259 12.08 -17.33 -3.28
N GLY A 260 12.11 -16.06 -2.90
CA GLY A 260 13.27 -15.33 -2.44
C GLY A 260 13.91 -14.44 -3.51
N ILE A 261 14.77 -13.53 -3.08
CA ILE A 261 15.50 -12.60 -3.95
C ILE A 261 16.85 -13.23 -4.30
N LYS A 262 17.04 -13.56 -5.57
CA LYS A 262 18.18 -14.36 -6.04
C LYS A 262 18.93 -13.66 -7.19
N GLY A 263 20.12 -14.18 -7.49
CA GLY A 263 20.98 -13.68 -8.56
C GLY A 263 21.52 -12.28 -8.28
N ASP A 264 21.55 -11.43 -9.32
CA ASP A 264 22.07 -10.05 -9.28
C ASP A 264 20.98 -9.00 -9.07
N ALA A 265 19.87 -9.39 -8.44
CA ALA A 265 18.76 -8.48 -8.12
C ALA A 265 19.25 -7.27 -7.30
N THR A 266 18.85 -6.06 -7.72
CA THR A 266 19.36 -4.81 -7.10
C THR A 266 18.91 -4.63 -5.65
N LEU A 267 17.82 -5.28 -5.24
CA LEU A 267 17.29 -5.22 -3.88
C LEU A 267 17.91 -6.22 -2.90
N LYS A 268 18.76 -7.16 -3.37
CA LYS A 268 19.25 -8.30 -2.57
C LYS A 268 19.90 -7.95 -1.22
N ASN A 269 20.47 -6.75 -1.10
CA ASN A 269 21.14 -6.29 0.12
C ASN A 269 20.40 -5.17 0.83
N TRP A 270 19.16 -4.89 0.40
CA TRP A 270 18.38 -3.82 1.03
C TRP A 270 18.01 -4.18 2.47
N ASP A 271 18.33 -3.26 3.40
CA ASP A 271 18.06 -3.39 4.83
C ASP A 271 17.94 -2.00 5.45
N VAL A 272 16.82 -1.73 6.13
CA VAL A 272 16.57 -0.46 6.82
C VAL A 272 16.22 -0.65 8.30
N LYS A 273 16.46 -1.84 8.84
CA LYS A 273 16.09 -2.20 10.22
C LYS A 273 16.57 -1.16 11.23
N ASP A 274 17.83 -0.74 11.14
CA ASP A 274 18.44 0.21 12.08
C ASP A 274 17.88 1.65 11.96
N GLN A 275 17.10 1.94 10.91
CA GLN A 275 16.55 3.27 10.63
C GLN A 275 15.09 3.42 11.03
N LEU A 276 14.35 2.31 11.24
CA LEU A 276 12.90 2.33 11.46
C LEU A 276 12.49 3.15 12.69
N SER A 277 13.31 3.15 13.75
CA SER A 277 13.07 3.95 14.97
C SER A 277 13.02 5.47 14.71
N THR A 278 13.47 5.93 13.54
CA THR A 278 13.37 7.34 13.13
C THR A 278 12.03 7.71 12.51
N ILE A 279 11.19 6.73 12.18
CA ILE A 279 9.84 6.95 11.65
C ILE A 279 8.90 7.32 12.79
N THR A 280 8.34 8.53 12.72
CA THR A 280 7.47 9.11 13.76
C THR A 280 6.01 9.23 13.33
N VAL A 281 5.72 9.12 12.02
CA VAL A 281 4.36 9.17 11.51
C VAL A 281 3.56 7.96 11.97
N PRO A 282 2.24 8.09 12.29
CA PRO A 282 1.39 6.93 12.57
C PRO A 282 1.54 5.86 11.49
N THR A 283 1.91 4.66 11.89
CA THR A 283 2.28 3.57 10.98
C THR A 283 1.48 2.31 11.29
N LEU A 284 0.88 1.71 10.27
CA LEU A 284 0.29 0.38 10.32
C LEU A 284 1.21 -0.60 9.59
N SER A 285 1.67 -1.65 10.28
CA SER A 285 2.29 -2.80 9.64
C SER A 285 1.28 -3.94 9.56
N ILE A 286 1.10 -4.52 8.38
CA ILE A 286 0.17 -5.63 8.13
C ILE A 286 0.97 -6.86 7.79
N GLY A 287 0.73 -7.96 8.51
CA GLY A 287 1.34 -9.26 8.26
C GLY A 287 0.32 -10.38 8.23
N ALA A 288 0.69 -11.50 7.64
CA ALA A 288 -0.19 -12.64 7.45
C ALA A 288 0.50 -13.97 7.81
N THR A 289 -0.28 -14.92 8.37
CA THR A 289 0.25 -16.21 8.83
C THR A 289 0.97 -17.03 7.76
N HIS A 290 0.48 -16.92 6.53
CA HIS A 290 0.92 -17.78 5.42
C HIS A 290 1.74 -17.02 4.36
N ASP A 291 2.22 -15.83 4.70
CA ASP A 291 2.99 -14.97 3.81
C ASP A 291 4.31 -15.60 3.34
N THR A 292 4.86 -15.09 2.27
CA THR A 292 6.25 -15.34 1.83
C THR A 292 7.27 -14.73 2.78
N MET A 293 6.84 -13.82 3.66
CA MET A 293 7.65 -13.06 4.61
C MET A 293 7.27 -13.39 6.05
N ASP A 294 8.24 -13.28 6.99
CA ASP A 294 7.98 -13.62 8.38
C ASP A 294 6.99 -12.63 9.02
N PRO A 295 5.80 -13.08 9.46
CA PRO A 295 4.84 -12.21 10.14
C PRO A 295 5.39 -11.63 11.46
N LYS A 296 6.38 -12.26 12.09
CA LYS A 296 7.05 -11.73 13.29
C LYS A 296 7.91 -10.51 12.98
N GLU A 297 8.55 -10.48 11.81
CA GLU A 297 9.30 -9.31 11.35
C GLU A 297 8.33 -8.14 11.07
N MET A 298 7.16 -8.41 10.51
CA MET A 298 6.16 -7.37 10.29
C MET A 298 5.57 -6.84 11.61
N GLU A 299 5.37 -7.70 12.62
CA GLU A 299 5.02 -7.27 13.97
C GLU A 299 6.15 -6.45 14.62
N TRP A 300 7.40 -6.88 14.42
CA TRP A 300 8.59 -6.17 14.90
C TRP A 300 8.68 -4.75 14.28
N ILE A 301 8.40 -4.56 12.99
CA ILE A 301 8.35 -3.22 12.36
C ILE A 301 7.38 -2.30 13.12
N ALA A 302 6.18 -2.79 13.45
CA ALA A 302 5.20 -1.99 14.20
C ALA A 302 5.68 -1.60 15.59
N ASN A 303 6.52 -2.42 16.23
CA ASN A 303 7.09 -2.14 17.54
C ASN A 303 8.32 -1.22 17.46
N GLU A 304 9.05 -1.22 16.35
CA GLU A 304 10.28 -0.46 16.17
C GLU A 304 10.01 1.00 15.76
N VAL A 305 9.02 1.26 14.93
CA VAL A 305 8.62 2.63 14.61
C VAL A 305 8.00 3.31 15.84
N GLN A 306 8.15 4.65 15.98
CA GLN A 306 7.73 5.34 17.20
C GLN A 306 6.21 5.30 17.46
N ASN A 307 5.40 5.27 16.39
CA ASN A 307 3.94 5.28 16.48
C ASN A 307 3.37 4.15 15.61
N GLY A 308 3.66 2.89 15.98
CA GLY A 308 3.27 1.72 15.22
C GLY A 308 2.04 0.99 15.76
N ARG A 309 1.31 0.33 14.86
CA ARG A 309 0.26 -0.66 15.15
C ARG A 309 0.46 -1.86 14.23
N TYR A 310 0.26 -3.05 14.74
CA TYR A 310 0.29 -4.29 13.96
C TYR A 310 -1.11 -4.79 13.65
N LEU A 311 -1.35 -5.21 12.41
CA LEU A 311 -2.54 -5.94 11.99
C LEU A 311 -2.13 -7.33 11.52
N HIS A 312 -2.61 -8.35 12.20
CA HIS A 312 -2.40 -9.74 11.82
C HIS A 312 -3.58 -10.28 11.02
N CYS A 313 -3.31 -10.83 9.82
CA CYS A 313 -4.26 -11.54 8.97
C CYS A 313 -4.08 -13.05 9.17
N PRO A 314 -4.86 -13.71 10.05
CA PRO A 314 -4.61 -15.10 10.46
C PRO A 314 -4.82 -16.11 9.34
N ASN A 315 -5.68 -15.81 8.37
CA ASN A 315 -5.95 -16.67 7.22
C ASN A 315 -5.24 -16.18 5.95
N GLY A 316 -4.60 -15.01 6.00
CA GLY A 316 -3.98 -14.36 4.85
C GLY A 316 -2.63 -14.92 4.47
N SER A 317 -2.23 -14.59 3.25
CA SER A 317 -0.89 -14.79 2.69
C SER A 317 -0.32 -13.46 2.16
N HIS A 318 0.57 -13.47 1.19
CA HIS A 318 1.19 -12.28 0.63
C HIS A 318 0.19 -11.28 0.03
N LEU A 319 -0.93 -11.78 -0.50
CA LEU A 319 -2.05 -10.99 -1.00
C LEU A 319 -3.25 -11.07 -0.04
N SER A 320 -3.02 -10.74 1.24
CA SER A 320 -4.03 -10.84 2.30
C SER A 320 -5.28 -9.98 2.05
N GLN A 321 -5.20 -8.95 1.20
CA GLN A 321 -6.36 -8.19 0.71
C GLN A 321 -7.33 -9.04 -0.14
N PHE A 322 -6.95 -10.26 -0.52
CA PHE A 322 -7.81 -11.22 -1.22
C PHE A 322 -8.20 -12.42 -0.35
N ASP A 323 -7.26 -13.04 0.33
CA ASP A 323 -7.50 -14.31 1.03
C ASP A 323 -7.81 -14.16 2.53
N ASP A 324 -7.65 -12.97 3.13
CA ASP A 324 -8.19 -12.60 4.44
C ASP A 324 -8.86 -11.21 4.41
N GLN A 325 -9.64 -10.97 3.38
CA GLN A 325 -10.17 -9.68 2.95
C GLN A 325 -10.89 -8.91 4.07
N LYS A 326 -11.71 -9.60 4.87
CA LYS A 326 -12.47 -8.96 5.95
C LYS A 326 -11.55 -8.38 7.02
N VAL A 327 -10.64 -9.18 7.56
CA VAL A 327 -9.69 -8.73 8.60
C VAL A 327 -8.81 -7.61 8.07
N PHE A 328 -8.32 -7.78 6.85
CA PHE A 328 -7.47 -6.80 6.18
C PHE A 328 -8.14 -5.43 6.07
N PHE A 329 -9.33 -5.35 5.46
CA PHE A 329 -9.98 -4.06 5.23
C PHE A 329 -10.56 -3.44 6.50
N GLU A 330 -11.12 -4.24 7.43
CA GLU A 330 -11.58 -3.72 8.73
C GLU A 330 -10.43 -3.06 9.51
N GLY A 331 -9.26 -3.70 9.55
CA GLY A 331 -8.08 -3.17 10.23
C GLY A 331 -7.49 -1.93 9.55
N LEU A 332 -7.34 -1.97 8.23
CA LEU A 332 -6.81 -0.84 7.44
C LEU A 332 -7.72 0.39 7.54
N ILE A 333 -9.02 0.22 7.38
CA ILE A 333 -10.00 1.31 7.47
C ILE A 333 -10.03 1.88 8.89
N THR A 334 -9.99 1.03 9.91
CA THR A 334 -9.92 1.47 11.31
C THR A 334 -8.68 2.33 11.54
N PHE A 335 -7.52 1.91 11.06
CA PHE A 335 -6.29 2.71 11.17
C PHE A 335 -6.43 4.09 10.53
N ILE A 336 -6.92 4.15 9.28
CA ILE A 336 -7.08 5.43 8.56
C ILE A 336 -8.04 6.37 9.32
N LYS A 337 -9.15 5.84 9.83
CA LYS A 337 -10.14 6.61 10.62
C LYS A 337 -9.58 7.05 11.96
N ASP A 338 -8.87 6.19 12.68
CA ASP A 338 -8.27 6.54 13.98
C ASP A 338 -7.28 7.68 13.82
N VAL A 339 -6.39 7.62 12.80
CA VAL A 339 -5.44 8.69 12.52
C VAL A 339 -6.18 9.97 12.10
N ASN A 340 -7.21 9.86 11.25
CA ASN A 340 -7.98 11.03 10.83
C ASN A 340 -8.69 11.73 11.98
N ASN A 341 -9.19 10.98 12.95
CA ASN A 341 -9.98 11.46 14.09
C ASN A 341 -9.11 11.80 15.30
N ASN A 342 -7.78 11.66 15.23
CA ASN A 342 -6.82 11.81 16.33
C ASN A 342 -7.11 10.84 17.50
N THR A 343 -7.63 9.66 17.20
CA THR A 343 -7.88 8.56 18.16
C THR A 343 -6.91 7.41 18.00
N PHE A 344 -5.90 7.56 17.14
CA PHE A 344 -4.85 6.57 16.96
C PHE A 344 -4.03 6.44 18.25
N ASN A 345 -4.02 5.23 18.80
CA ASN A 345 -3.19 4.86 19.93
C ASN A 345 -2.19 3.79 19.48
N THR A 346 -0.95 3.96 19.85
CA THR A 346 0.06 2.88 19.81
C THR A 346 -0.34 1.82 20.83
N LYS A 347 -0.18 0.57 20.50
CA LYS A 347 -0.33 -0.53 21.46
C LYS A 347 0.96 -0.71 22.24
#